data_f83d3c0ec3de53f13b5933b6ed890936
#
_entry.id   f83d3c0ec3de53f13b5933b6ed890936
#
_cell.length_a   1.000
_cell.length_b   1.000
_cell.length_c   1.000
_cell.angle_alpha   90.00
_cell.angle_beta   90.00
_cell.angle_gamma   90.00
#
_symmetry.space_group_name_H-M   'P 1'
#
loop_
_entity.id
_entity.type
_entity.pdbx_description
1 polymer ?
#
loop_
_entity_poly.entity_id
_entity_poly.type
_entity_poly.pdbx_seq_one_letter_code
_entity_poly.pdbx_strand_id
1 'polypeptide(L)'
;MFDLHMIELVYSQLTDRVDAAKKVLQRPLTAAEKVLYSHGYDPQINEEFSRGESYVKFSPDRVAMQDATAQMALLQFMMAGKDKVAAPTTVHCDHLIQAKVNAGTDLSVAKDINGEVYDFLESVSNKYGIGFWKPGAGIIHQVILENYAFPGGMMIGTDSHTVNAGGLGMVAIGVGGADAVDVMADMPWELLFPRLIGVKLTGELNGWASAKDVILKVAGILTVKGGTGAIRSEERRVGKECRSRW
;
A
#
# COMPACT_ATOMS: atom_id res chain seq x y z
N MET A 1 -2.34 3.71 -17.12
CA MET A 1 -1.93 4.27 -15.81
C MET A 1 -2.83 5.45 -15.50
N PHE A 2 -3.38 5.49 -14.31
CA PHE A 2 -4.21 6.58 -13.80
C PHE A 2 -3.38 7.53 -12.92
N ASP A 3 -3.96 8.65 -12.51
CA ASP A 3 -3.38 9.62 -11.58
C ASP A 3 -2.02 10.23 -12.01
N LEU A 4 -1.84 10.46 -13.32
CA LEU A 4 -0.58 10.98 -13.87
C LEU A 4 -0.15 12.30 -13.21
N HIS A 5 -1.10 13.20 -12.94
CA HIS A 5 -0.79 14.48 -12.30
C HIS A 5 -0.19 14.31 -10.89
N MET A 6 -0.73 13.36 -10.10
CA MET A 6 -0.15 13.03 -8.79
C MET A 6 1.27 12.46 -8.94
N ILE A 7 1.50 11.58 -9.91
CA ILE A 7 2.83 11.01 -10.18
C ILE A 7 3.84 12.09 -10.59
N GLU A 8 3.44 13.02 -11.45
CA GLU A 8 4.27 14.18 -11.83
C GLU A 8 4.63 15.04 -10.63
N LEU A 9 3.67 15.27 -9.72
CA LEU A 9 3.90 16.01 -8.48
C LEU A 9 4.91 15.28 -7.57
N VAL A 10 4.77 13.98 -7.39
CA VAL A 10 5.72 13.17 -6.60
C VAL A 10 7.13 13.29 -7.18
N TYR A 11 7.29 13.10 -8.49
CA TYR A 11 8.60 13.18 -9.13
C TYR A 11 9.21 14.58 -9.11
N SER A 12 8.39 15.63 -9.21
CA SER A 12 8.88 17.01 -9.13
C SER A 12 9.52 17.35 -7.77
N GLN A 13 9.09 16.71 -6.70
CA GLN A 13 9.56 16.96 -5.34
C GLN A 13 10.60 15.93 -4.85
N LEU A 14 10.65 14.74 -5.48
CA LEU A 14 11.43 13.60 -4.99
C LEU A 14 12.92 13.93 -4.82
N THR A 15 13.53 14.58 -5.80
CA THR A 15 14.96 14.90 -5.78
C THR A 15 15.30 15.85 -4.63
N ASP A 16 14.56 16.93 -4.49
CA ASP A 16 14.80 17.94 -3.48
C ASP A 16 14.64 17.38 -2.05
N ARG A 17 13.59 16.58 -1.82
CA ARG A 17 13.35 15.92 -0.54
C ARG A 17 14.44 14.89 -0.20
N VAL A 18 14.87 14.10 -1.18
CA VAL A 18 15.95 13.12 -0.99
C VAL A 18 17.28 13.82 -0.71
N ASP A 19 17.58 14.93 -1.38
CA ASP A 19 18.82 15.68 -1.16
C ASP A 19 18.81 16.41 0.18
N ALA A 20 17.64 16.90 0.63
CA ALA A 20 17.48 17.40 1.99
C ALA A 20 17.79 16.30 3.03
N ALA A 21 17.24 15.10 2.86
CA ALA A 21 17.51 13.96 3.72
C ALA A 21 19.01 13.60 3.75
N LYS A 22 19.66 13.53 2.60
CA LYS A 22 21.12 13.26 2.52
C LYS A 22 21.96 14.29 3.26
N LYS A 23 21.58 15.57 3.20
CA LYS A 23 22.29 16.64 3.91
C LYS A 23 22.23 16.48 5.43
N VAL A 24 21.10 16.01 5.96
CA VAL A 24 20.94 15.75 7.40
C VAL A 24 21.65 14.46 7.81
N LEU A 25 21.47 13.39 7.04
CA LEU A 25 21.95 12.04 7.38
C LEU A 25 23.44 11.84 7.11
N GLN A 26 24.06 12.65 6.27
CA GLN A 26 25.48 12.59 5.89
C GLN A 26 25.95 11.18 5.45
N ARG A 27 25.04 10.40 4.81
CA ARG A 27 25.32 9.05 4.31
C ARG A 27 24.46 8.72 3.08
N PRO A 28 24.85 7.72 2.29
CA PRO A 28 24.01 7.19 1.22
C PRO A 28 22.69 6.61 1.76
N LEU A 29 21.62 6.79 1.00
CA LEU A 29 20.30 6.24 1.29
C LEU A 29 20.01 5.04 0.39
N THR A 30 19.36 4.02 0.95
CA THR A 30 18.78 2.92 0.17
C THR A 30 17.56 3.43 -0.62
N ALA A 31 17.10 2.68 -1.61
CA ALA A 31 15.90 3.05 -2.37
C ALA A 31 14.67 3.23 -1.47
N ALA A 32 14.44 2.28 -0.53
CA ALA A 32 13.34 2.38 0.42
C ALA A 32 13.45 3.62 1.34
N GLU A 33 14.65 3.96 1.82
CA GLU A 33 14.85 5.19 2.61
C GLU A 33 14.56 6.45 1.80
N LYS A 34 14.94 6.49 0.52
CA LYS A 34 14.63 7.64 -0.34
C LYS A 34 13.12 7.86 -0.43
N VAL A 35 12.35 6.77 -0.61
CA VAL A 35 10.88 6.86 -0.62
C VAL A 35 10.35 7.29 0.74
N LEU A 36 10.78 6.65 1.84
CA LEU A 36 10.31 7.01 3.18
C LEU A 36 10.60 8.48 3.51
N TYR A 37 11.83 8.94 3.33
CA TYR A 37 12.17 10.33 3.63
C TYR A 37 11.50 11.34 2.67
N SER A 38 11.22 10.97 1.43
CA SER A 38 10.51 11.86 0.50
C SER A 38 9.01 11.98 0.76
N HIS A 39 8.41 11.07 1.53
CA HIS A 39 7.00 11.06 1.89
C HIS A 39 6.72 11.46 3.34
N GLY A 40 7.68 12.09 4.02
CA GLY A 40 7.43 12.74 5.30
C GLY A 40 6.31 13.78 5.17
N TYR A 41 5.37 13.78 6.12
CA TYR A 41 4.28 14.77 6.18
C TYR A 41 4.83 16.19 6.33
N ASP A 42 5.84 16.35 7.21
CA ASP A 42 6.64 17.57 7.24
C ASP A 42 7.71 17.50 6.12
N PRO A 43 7.74 18.45 5.21
CA PRO A 43 8.78 18.51 4.18
C PRO A 43 10.18 18.76 4.73
N GLN A 44 10.31 19.25 5.97
CA GLN A 44 11.59 19.54 6.62
C GLN A 44 12.06 18.31 7.42
N ILE A 45 13.20 17.78 7.02
CA ILE A 45 13.87 16.70 7.75
C ILE A 45 14.96 17.35 8.59
N ASN A 46 14.79 17.30 9.92
CA ASN A 46 15.69 17.94 10.87
C ASN A 46 16.64 16.96 11.58
N GLU A 47 16.33 15.66 11.56
CA GLU A 47 17.06 14.62 12.26
C GLU A 47 16.98 13.25 11.56
N GLU A 48 17.86 12.35 11.96
CA GLU A 48 17.77 10.95 11.57
C GLU A 48 16.74 10.21 12.42
N PHE A 49 15.84 9.46 11.77
CA PHE A 49 14.86 8.63 12.45
C PHE A 49 15.46 7.27 12.85
N SER A 50 15.39 6.94 14.14
CA SER A 50 15.83 5.64 14.68
C SER A 50 14.89 4.52 14.23
N ARG A 51 15.42 3.53 13.50
CA ARG A 51 14.63 2.41 12.98
C ARG A 51 14.08 1.52 14.10
N GLY A 52 12.75 1.37 14.12
CA GLY A 52 12.04 0.61 15.13
C GLY A 52 11.88 1.32 16.48
N GLU A 53 12.13 2.65 16.53
CA GLU A 53 12.01 3.46 17.74
C GLU A 53 11.28 4.78 17.50
N SER A 54 11.63 5.52 16.41
CA SER A 54 10.99 6.79 16.09
C SER A 54 9.64 6.61 15.44
N TYR A 55 8.61 7.30 15.93
CA TYR A 55 7.36 7.46 15.21
C TYR A 55 7.47 8.62 14.24
N VAL A 56 7.11 8.39 12.99
CA VAL A 56 7.23 9.36 11.90
C VAL A 56 5.88 9.53 11.22
N LYS A 57 5.53 10.77 10.92
CA LYS A 57 4.32 11.14 10.19
C LYS A 57 4.60 11.13 8.70
N PHE A 58 3.81 10.37 7.96
CA PHE A 58 3.91 10.24 6.50
C PHE A 58 2.68 10.78 5.80
N SER A 59 2.86 11.12 4.52
CA SER A 59 1.80 11.46 3.57
C SER A 59 1.87 10.48 2.39
N PRO A 60 1.19 9.33 2.47
CA PRO A 60 1.12 8.40 1.34
C PRO A 60 0.43 9.03 0.13
N ASP A 61 0.90 8.69 -1.07
CA ASP A 61 0.34 9.21 -2.33
C ASP A 61 -1.04 8.63 -2.64
N ARG A 62 -1.35 7.44 -2.07
CA ARG A 62 -2.51 6.68 -2.51
C ARG A 62 -3.02 5.72 -1.44
N VAL A 63 -4.35 5.51 -1.45
CA VAL A 63 -5.04 4.51 -0.64
C VAL A 63 -5.74 3.49 -1.55
N ALA A 64 -5.61 2.19 -1.23
CA ALA A 64 -6.35 1.13 -1.89
C ALA A 64 -7.11 0.28 -0.86
N MET A 65 -8.39 0.04 -1.10
CA MET A 65 -9.25 -0.72 -0.18
C MET A 65 -9.92 -1.88 -0.90
N GLN A 66 -10.03 -3.02 -0.24
CA GLN A 66 -10.85 -4.12 -0.70
C GLN A 66 -12.26 -4.04 -0.09
N ASP A 67 -13.25 -4.66 -0.71
CA ASP A 67 -14.68 -4.50 -0.40
C ASP A 67 -15.09 -4.91 1.02
N ALA A 68 -14.47 -5.92 1.62
CA ALA A 68 -14.85 -6.36 2.95
C ALA A 68 -14.41 -5.35 4.04
N THR A 69 -13.28 -4.68 3.89
CA THR A 69 -12.76 -3.70 4.87
C THR A 69 -13.16 -2.26 4.54
N ALA A 70 -13.41 -1.94 3.28
CA ALA A 70 -13.80 -0.59 2.84
C ALA A 70 -15.11 -0.11 3.47
N GLN A 71 -16.04 -1.01 3.77
CA GLN A 71 -17.35 -0.66 4.35
C GLN A 71 -17.18 0.20 5.61
N MET A 72 -16.42 -0.31 6.59
CA MET A 72 -16.20 0.41 7.84
C MET A 72 -15.32 1.65 7.67
N ALA A 73 -14.30 1.58 6.83
CA ALA A 73 -13.44 2.72 6.55
C ALA A 73 -14.23 3.87 5.91
N LEU A 74 -15.09 3.59 4.95
CA LEU A 74 -15.92 4.60 4.30
C LEU A 74 -16.98 5.18 5.25
N LEU A 75 -17.60 4.36 6.10
CA LEU A 75 -18.50 4.88 7.14
C LEU A 75 -17.79 5.85 8.09
N GLN A 76 -16.57 5.52 8.53
CA GLN A 76 -15.75 6.40 9.35
C GLN A 76 -15.35 7.68 8.60
N PHE A 77 -14.97 7.58 7.32
CA PHE A 77 -14.66 8.74 6.49
C PHE A 77 -15.86 9.67 6.32
N MET A 78 -17.06 9.13 6.14
CA MET A 78 -18.29 9.93 6.07
C MET A 78 -18.50 10.76 7.34
N MET A 79 -18.13 10.23 8.50
CA MET A 79 -18.21 10.95 9.79
C MET A 79 -17.16 12.06 9.92
N ALA A 80 -16.07 12.02 9.15
CA ALA A 80 -15.05 13.06 9.15
C ALA A 80 -15.52 14.38 8.48
N GLY A 81 -16.67 14.38 7.83
CA GLY A 81 -17.30 15.59 7.26
C GLY A 81 -16.53 16.23 6.11
N LYS A 82 -15.71 15.46 5.40
CA LYS A 82 -14.98 15.94 4.22
C LYS A 82 -15.83 15.81 2.96
N ASP A 83 -15.67 16.74 2.03
CA ASP A 83 -16.41 16.71 0.76
C ASP A 83 -15.85 15.68 -0.23
N LYS A 84 -14.53 15.46 -0.21
CA LYS A 84 -13.80 14.50 -1.05
C LYS A 84 -12.60 13.93 -0.32
N VAL A 85 -12.10 12.80 -0.79
CA VAL A 85 -10.83 12.25 -0.32
C VAL A 85 -9.66 13.17 -0.73
N ALA A 86 -8.70 13.32 0.17
CA ALA A 86 -7.51 14.14 -0.08
C ALA A 86 -6.47 13.40 -0.94
N ALA A 87 -6.25 12.13 -0.66
CA ALA A 87 -5.37 11.28 -1.45
C ALA A 87 -6.17 10.45 -2.45
N PRO A 88 -5.66 10.22 -3.68
CA PRO A 88 -6.24 9.28 -4.63
C PRO A 88 -6.55 7.94 -3.98
N THR A 89 -7.81 7.54 -4.01
CA THR A 89 -8.31 6.35 -3.30
C THR A 89 -9.09 5.47 -4.26
N THR A 90 -8.96 4.16 -4.11
CA THR A 90 -9.75 3.17 -4.87
C THR A 90 -10.35 2.10 -3.98
N VAL A 91 -11.55 1.64 -4.34
CA VAL A 91 -12.22 0.48 -3.76
C VAL A 91 -12.31 -0.62 -4.81
N HIS A 92 -11.98 -1.84 -4.43
CA HIS A 92 -11.94 -3.01 -5.30
C HIS A 92 -12.83 -4.11 -4.73
N CYS A 93 -13.78 -4.61 -5.55
CA CYS A 93 -14.76 -5.61 -5.14
C CYS A 93 -14.35 -7.03 -5.60
N ASP A 94 -13.35 -7.61 -4.92
CA ASP A 94 -12.81 -8.93 -5.24
C ASP A 94 -12.83 -9.93 -4.07
N HIS A 95 -12.90 -9.47 -2.82
CA HIS A 95 -12.81 -10.35 -1.64
C HIS A 95 -14.12 -11.05 -1.28
N LEU A 96 -15.28 -10.46 -1.60
CA LEU A 96 -16.58 -11.07 -1.32
C LEU A 96 -17.02 -12.11 -2.38
N ILE A 97 -16.23 -12.31 -3.43
CA ILE A 97 -16.46 -13.36 -4.43
C ILE A 97 -15.82 -14.66 -3.97
N GLN A 98 -16.60 -15.72 -3.80
CA GLN A 98 -16.11 -17.01 -3.37
C GLN A 98 -15.91 -17.93 -4.57
N ALA A 99 -14.70 -18.41 -4.78
CA ALA A 99 -14.36 -19.38 -5.84
C ALA A 99 -14.84 -20.79 -5.46
N LYS A 100 -16.02 -21.20 -5.91
CA LYS A 100 -16.64 -22.48 -5.60
C LYS A 100 -16.89 -23.36 -6.83
N VAL A 101 -17.43 -22.80 -7.89
CA VAL A 101 -17.91 -23.55 -9.07
C VAL A 101 -17.17 -23.10 -10.32
N ASN A 102 -17.39 -21.86 -10.73
CA ASN A 102 -16.72 -21.22 -11.87
C ASN A 102 -16.93 -19.71 -11.81
N ALA A 103 -16.10 -18.97 -12.57
CA ALA A 103 -16.09 -17.52 -12.53
C ALA A 103 -17.46 -16.86 -12.78
N GLY A 104 -18.22 -17.34 -13.76
CA GLY A 104 -19.53 -16.77 -14.11
C GLY A 104 -20.58 -16.98 -13.03
N THR A 105 -20.71 -18.22 -12.54
CA THR A 105 -21.68 -18.56 -11.49
C THR A 105 -21.31 -17.87 -10.17
N ASP A 106 -20.05 -17.94 -9.76
CA ASP A 106 -19.60 -17.40 -8.48
C ASP A 106 -19.72 -15.87 -8.44
N LEU A 107 -19.46 -15.19 -9.55
CA LEU A 107 -19.68 -13.76 -9.69
C LEU A 107 -21.17 -13.40 -9.61
N SER A 108 -22.05 -14.17 -10.26
CA SER A 108 -23.50 -13.94 -10.20
C SER A 108 -24.02 -14.09 -8.77
N VAL A 109 -23.61 -15.15 -8.08
CA VAL A 109 -23.98 -15.41 -6.68
C VAL A 109 -23.47 -14.30 -5.76
N ALA A 110 -22.22 -13.84 -5.96
CA ALA A 110 -21.67 -12.75 -5.17
C ALA A 110 -22.45 -11.44 -5.34
N LYS A 111 -22.86 -11.11 -6.57
CA LYS A 111 -23.68 -9.92 -6.86
C LYS A 111 -25.06 -10.00 -6.24
N ASP A 112 -25.66 -11.19 -6.20
CA ASP A 112 -26.97 -11.40 -5.58
C ASP A 112 -26.89 -11.29 -4.05
N ILE A 113 -25.93 -11.95 -3.43
CA ILE A 113 -25.80 -12.00 -1.96
C ILE A 113 -25.28 -10.67 -1.39
N ASN A 114 -24.33 -10.02 -2.06
CA ASN A 114 -23.66 -8.80 -1.55
C ASN A 114 -24.08 -7.53 -2.29
N GLY A 115 -25.22 -7.55 -3.00
CA GLY A 115 -25.69 -6.41 -3.79
C GLY A 115 -25.75 -5.11 -3.00
N GLU A 116 -26.33 -5.14 -1.80
CA GLU A 116 -26.44 -3.97 -0.92
C GLU A 116 -25.06 -3.39 -0.56
N VAL A 117 -24.07 -4.24 -0.32
CA VAL A 117 -22.68 -3.81 -0.02
C VAL A 117 -22.06 -3.14 -1.24
N TYR A 118 -22.21 -3.72 -2.41
CA TYR A 118 -21.65 -3.16 -3.65
C TYR A 118 -22.32 -1.82 -4.01
N ASP A 119 -23.62 -1.70 -3.86
CA ASP A 119 -24.37 -0.46 -4.09
C ASP A 119 -23.94 0.65 -3.12
N PHE A 120 -23.76 0.30 -1.84
CA PHE A 120 -23.20 1.22 -0.85
C PHE A 120 -21.81 1.71 -1.24
N LEU A 121 -20.88 0.79 -1.55
CA LEU A 121 -19.49 1.11 -1.91
C LEU A 121 -19.45 1.98 -3.18
N GLU A 122 -20.24 1.68 -4.20
CA GLU A 122 -20.32 2.46 -5.42
C GLU A 122 -20.88 3.87 -5.16
N SER A 123 -21.97 3.97 -4.41
CA SER A 123 -22.61 5.24 -4.06
C SER A 123 -21.65 6.17 -3.30
N VAL A 124 -20.99 5.64 -2.28
CA VAL A 124 -20.04 6.42 -1.48
C VAL A 124 -18.79 6.79 -2.31
N SER A 125 -18.29 5.88 -3.11
CA SER A 125 -17.16 6.15 -4.00
C SER A 125 -17.45 7.29 -4.96
N ASN A 126 -18.61 7.27 -5.61
CA ASN A 126 -19.04 8.32 -6.51
C ASN A 126 -19.19 9.69 -5.81
N LYS A 127 -19.71 9.69 -4.59
CA LYS A 127 -19.89 10.93 -3.81
C LYS A 127 -18.57 11.59 -3.46
N TYR A 128 -17.59 10.81 -3.03
CA TYR A 128 -16.33 11.33 -2.46
C TYR A 128 -15.14 11.35 -3.44
N GLY A 129 -15.37 11.00 -4.72
CA GLY A 129 -14.32 11.00 -5.74
C GLY A 129 -13.36 9.84 -5.63
N ILE A 130 -13.83 8.70 -5.15
CA ILE A 130 -13.09 7.45 -5.00
C ILE A 130 -13.26 6.61 -6.27
N GLY A 131 -12.19 6.03 -6.79
CA GLY A 131 -12.25 5.10 -7.91
C GLY A 131 -12.93 3.78 -7.49
N PHE A 132 -13.92 3.33 -8.25
CA PHE A 132 -14.64 2.10 -7.93
C PHE A 132 -14.44 1.00 -8.97
N TRP A 133 -13.82 -0.09 -8.54
CA TRP A 133 -13.63 -1.30 -9.33
C TRP A 133 -14.68 -2.33 -8.91
N LYS A 134 -15.73 -2.43 -9.74
CA LYS A 134 -16.90 -3.25 -9.47
C LYS A 134 -16.59 -4.76 -9.45
N PRO A 135 -17.48 -5.60 -8.88
CA PRO A 135 -17.32 -7.06 -8.86
C PRO A 135 -17.05 -7.63 -10.26
N GLY A 136 -15.98 -8.40 -10.37
CA GLY A 136 -15.53 -9.01 -11.62
C GLY A 136 -14.51 -8.16 -12.41
N ALA A 137 -14.11 -6.99 -11.91
CA ALA A 137 -13.11 -6.15 -12.57
C ALA A 137 -11.67 -6.67 -12.43
N GLY A 138 -11.41 -7.58 -11.51
CA GLY A 138 -10.10 -8.19 -11.27
C GLY A 138 -9.70 -8.17 -9.80
N ILE A 139 -8.60 -8.84 -9.50
CA ILE A 139 -8.01 -8.89 -8.16
C ILE A 139 -7.34 -7.54 -7.86
N ILE A 140 -7.62 -6.96 -6.68
CA ILE A 140 -7.11 -5.65 -6.27
C ILE A 140 -5.62 -5.46 -6.55
N HIS A 141 -4.76 -6.40 -6.16
CA HIS A 141 -3.32 -6.23 -6.28
C HIS A 141 -2.85 -6.26 -7.73
N GLN A 142 -3.50 -7.04 -8.61
CA GLN A 142 -3.21 -7.06 -10.04
C GLN A 142 -3.64 -5.74 -10.69
N VAL A 143 -4.84 -5.28 -10.36
CA VAL A 143 -5.34 -3.98 -10.85
C VAL A 143 -4.43 -2.83 -10.42
N ILE A 144 -3.94 -2.85 -9.17
CA ILE A 144 -3.00 -1.85 -8.67
C ILE A 144 -1.67 -1.88 -9.45
N LEU A 145 -1.10 -3.07 -9.67
CA LEU A 145 0.15 -3.21 -10.44
C LEU A 145 0.00 -2.70 -11.87
N GLU A 146 -1.11 -3.01 -12.53
CA GLU A 146 -1.35 -2.65 -13.93
C GLU A 146 -1.65 -1.15 -14.13
N ASN A 147 -2.31 -0.50 -13.16
CA ASN A 147 -2.91 0.80 -13.40
C ASN A 147 -2.36 1.93 -12.53
N TYR A 148 -1.82 1.63 -11.35
CA TYR A 148 -1.54 2.64 -10.33
C TYR A 148 -0.12 2.62 -9.77
N ALA A 149 0.54 1.46 -9.75
CA ALA A 149 1.87 1.36 -9.16
C ALA A 149 2.93 2.02 -10.04
N PHE A 150 3.85 2.77 -9.41
CA PHE A 150 4.97 3.44 -10.07
C PHE A 150 6.20 3.49 -9.14
N PRO A 151 7.43 3.50 -9.69
CA PRO A 151 8.64 3.55 -8.88
C PRO A 151 8.73 4.82 -8.04
N GLY A 152 9.10 4.68 -6.79
CA GLY A 152 9.34 5.83 -5.90
C GLY A 152 8.11 6.37 -5.17
N GLY A 153 6.92 5.85 -5.46
CA GLY A 153 5.69 6.22 -4.74
C GLY A 153 5.53 5.49 -3.41
N MET A 154 4.62 5.99 -2.58
CA MET A 154 4.22 5.40 -1.31
C MET A 154 2.72 5.17 -1.28
N MET A 155 2.27 3.95 -0.95
CA MET A 155 0.85 3.67 -0.81
C MET A 155 0.53 2.87 0.45
N ILE A 156 -0.68 3.04 0.93
CA ILE A 156 -1.27 2.19 1.96
C ILE A 156 -2.51 1.48 1.42
N GLY A 157 -2.86 0.36 2.03
CA GLY A 157 -4.07 -0.34 1.63
C GLY A 157 -4.61 -1.24 2.73
N THR A 158 -5.93 -1.43 2.74
CA THR A 158 -6.61 -2.21 3.77
C THR A 158 -6.56 -3.72 3.52
N ASP A 159 -5.52 -4.18 2.85
CA ASP A 159 -5.23 -5.59 2.59
C ASP A 159 -3.77 -5.91 2.85
N SER A 160 -3.51 -7.10 3.41
CA SER A 160 -2.15 -7.56 3.76
C SER A 160 -1.24 -7.76 2.55
N HIS A 161 -1.78 -7.91 1.35
CA HIS A 161 -1.03 -8.06 0.10
C HIS A 161 -0.81 -6.73 -0.66
N THR A 162 -1.18 -5.59 -0.07
CA THR A 162 -0.86 -4.25 -0.61
C THR A 162 0.62 -4.12 -0.95
N VAL A 163 1.48 -4.80 -0.22
CA VAL A 163 2.94 -4.88 -0.43
C VAL A 163 3.36 -5.35 -1.83
N ASN A 164 2.46 -5.97 -2.61
CA ASN A 164 2.75 -6.38 -3.99
C ASN A 164 3.15 -5.20 -4.90
N ALA A 165 2.67 -3.98 -4.62
CA ALA A 165 3.08 -2.79 -5.35
C ALA A 165 4.57 -2.48 -5.23
N GLY A 166 5.25 -3.02 -4.21
CA GLY A 166 6.71 -3.00 -4.08
C GLY A 166 7.44 -3.67 -5.25
N GLY A 167 6.81 -4.61 -5.94
CA GLY A 167 7.36 -5.24 -7.15
C GLY A 167 7.61 -4.25 -8.29
N LEU A 168 6.94 -3.10 -8.29
CA LEU A 168 7.18 -1.99 -9.22
C LEU A 168 7.90 -0.80 -8.56
N GLY A 169 8.54 -1.01 -7.41
CA GLY A 169 9.40 0.00 -6.77
C GLY A 169 8.66 1.01 -5.90
N MET A 170 7.44 0.74 -5.48
CA MET A 170 6.75 1.50 -4.44
C MET A 170 7.17 1.05 -3.04
N VAL A 171 7.01 1.92 -2.05
CA VAL A 171 6.84 1.53 -0.65
C VAL A 171 5.35 1.35 -0.40
N ALA A 172 4.92 0.10 -0.21
CA ALA A 172 3.51 -0.25 -0.09
C ALA A 172 3.26 -1.03 1.21
N ILE A 173 2.27 -0.60 1.98
CA ILE A 173 2.05 -1.09 3.34
C ILE A 173 0.58 -1.44 3.54
N GLY A 174 0.33 -2.65 4.07
CA GLY A 174 -1.00 -3.06 4.53
C GLY A 174 -1.31 -2.43 5.90
N VAL A 175 -2.48 -1.80 6.02
CA VAL A 175 -2.91 -1.03 7.20
C VAL A 175 -4.33 -1.40 7.62
N GLY A 176 -4.74 -0.91 8.77
CA GLY A 176 -6.14 -0.96 9.20
C GLY A 176 -7.02 0.10 8.51
N GLY A 177 -8.34 -0.08 8.62
CA GLY A 177 -9.29 0.88 8.05
C GLY A 177 -9.14 2.30 8.63
N ALA A 178 -8.80 2.44 9.90
CA ALA A 178 -8.60 3.74 10.55
C ALA A 178 -7.42 4.51 9.92
N ASP A 179 -6.29 3.85 9.68
CA ASP A 179 -5.13 4.47 9.02
C ASP A 179 -5.48 4.97 7.61
N ALA A 180 -6.31 4.19 6.88
CA ALA A 180 -6.79 4.61 5.55
C ALA A 180 -7.68 5.86 5.64
N VAL A 181 -8.53 5.95 6.67
CA VAL A 181 -9.38 7.13 6.90
C VAL A 181 -8.56 8.37 7.18
N ASP A 182 -7.50 8.26 7.99
CA ASP A 182 -6.62 9.40 8.29
C ASP A 182 -6.04 9.99 7.01
N VAL A 183 -5.48 9.16 6.14
CA VAL A 183 -4.91 9.60 4.86
C VAL A 183 -5.97 10.18 3.92
N MET A 184 -7.14 9.54 3.82
CA MET A 184 -8.26 10.07 3.03
C MET A 184 -8.74 11.43 3.54
N ALA A 185 -8.64 11.68 4.85
CA ALA A 185 -9.08 12.92 5.49
C ALA A 185 -8.00 14.02 5.53
N ASP A 186 -6.86 13.84 4.87
CA ASP A 186 -5.70 14.74 4.89
C ASP A 186 -5.04 14.86 6.28
N MET A 187 -5.03 13.77 7.02
CA MET A 187 -4.33 13.68 8.30
C MET A 187 -3.00 12.94 8.11
N PRO A 188 -1.97 13.31 8.89
CA PRO A 188 -0.71 12.59 8.84
C PRO A 188 -0.89 11.14 9.29
N TRP A 189 -0.37 10.20 8.53
CA TRP A 189 -0.31 8.81 8.92
C TRP A 189 0.95 8.54 9.74
N GLU A 190 0.79 8.14 10.99
CA GLU A 190 1.90 7.90 11.90
C GLU A 190 2.35 6.43 11.86
N LEU A 191 3.64 6.22 11.61
CA LEU A 191 4.25 4.90 11.51
C LEU A 191 5.54 4.86 12.31
N LEU A 192 5.79 3.78 13.02
CA LEU A 192 7.09 3.48 13.59
C LEU A 192 8.12 3.28 12.45
N PHE A 193 9.18 4.09 12.40
CA PHE A 193 10.12 4.09 11.28
C PHE A 193 10.70 2.69 11.03
N PRO A 194 10.49 2.11 9.84
CA PRO A 194 10.64 0.67 9.66
C PRO A 194 12.11 0.24 9.64
N ARG A 195 12.37 -0.94 10.18
CA ARG A 195 13.65 -1.64 10.00
C ARG A 195 13.70 -2.21 8.58
N LEU A 196 14.83 -2.03 7.92
CA LEU A 196 15.04 -2.55 6.57
C LEU A 196 15.78 -3.89 6.62
N ILE A 197 15.18 -4.91 6.02
CA ILE A 197 15.78 -6.25 5.88
C ILE A 197 16.16 -6.45 4.42
N GLY A 198 17.46 -6.56 4.15
CA GLY A 198 17.97 -6.88 2.82
C GLY A 198 17.87 -8.37 2.54
N VAL A 199 17.25 -8.75 1.42
CA VAL A 199 17.25 -10.14 0.93
C VAL A 199 17.99 -10.16 -0.40
N LYS A 200 19.14 -10.85 -0.42
CA LYS A 200 19.92 -11.07 -1.64
C LYS A 200 19.57 -12.43 -2.22
N LEU A 201 18.99 -12.44 -3.41
CA LEU A 201 18.73 -13.66 -4.16
C LEU A 201 19.98 -14.00 -5.01
N THR A 202 20.40 -15.26 -5.00
CA THR A 202 21.54 -15.78 -5.77
C THR A 202 21.15 -17.10 -6.38
N GLY A 203 21.71 -17.41 -7.57
CA GLY A 203 21.37 -18.60 -8.33
C GLY A 203 20.14 -18.41 -9.22
N GLU A 204 19.56 -19.52 -9.65
CA GLU A 204 18.44 -19.55 -10.60
C GLU A 204 17.31 -20.43 -10.06
N LEU A 205 16.08 -20.16 -10.52
CA LEU A 205 14.94 -21.02 -10.26
C LEU A 205 15.02 -22.24 -11.18
N ASN A 206 14.97 -23.44 -10.61
CA ASN A 206 15.10 -24.70 -11.34
C ASN A 206 13.85 -25.57 -11.17
N GLY A 207 13.53 -26.33 -12.21
CA GLY A 207 12.41 -27.28 -12.19
C GLY A 207 11.07 -26.58 -11.98
N TRP A 208 10.35 -26.98 -10.95
CA TRP A 208 9.03 -26.45 -10.59
C TRP A 208 9.09 -25.26 -9.61
N ALA A 209 10.29 -24.80 -9.24
CA ALA A 209 10.42 -23.65 -8.33
C ALA A 209 9.93 -22.35 -8.98
N SER A 210 9.17 -21.58 -8.22
CA SER A 210 8.55 -20.31 -8.64
C SER A 210 8.95 -19.16 -7.73
N ALA A 211 8.63 -17.94 -8.11
CA ALA A 211 8.81 -16.76 -7.25
C ALA A 211 8.05 -16.90 -5.91
N LYS A 212 6.95 -17.66 -5.88
CA LYS A 212 6.20 -17.97 -4.67
C LYS A 212 7.04 -18.75 -3.65
N ASP A 213 7.84 -19.69 -4.10
CA ASP A 213 8.70 -20.49 -3.23
C ASP A 213 9.78 -19.63 -2.56
N VAL A 214 10.30 -18.65 -3.29
CA VAL A 214 11.25 -17.68 -2.73
C VAL A 214 10.63 -16.91 -1.56
N ILE A 215 9.44 -16.34 -1.74
CA ILE A 215 8.80 -15.58 -0.66
C ILE A 215 8.38 -16.46 0.52
N LEU A 216 7.94 -17.69 0.26
CA LEU A 216 7.63 -18.66 1.32
C LEU A 216 8.88 -19.05 2.11
N LYS A 217 10.02 -19.24 1.44
CA LYS A 217 11.30 -19.52 2.10
C LYS A 217 11.74 -18.35 2.98
N VAL A 218 11.65 -17.12 2.47
CA VAL A 218 11.93 -15.89 3.25
C VAL A 218 11.00 -15.79 4.46
N ALA A 219 9.71 -16.03 4.29
CA ALA A 219 8.75 -16.04 5.39
C ALA A 219 9.04 -17.12 6.43
N GLY A 220 9.49 -18.31 6.00
CA GLY A 220 9.91 -19.39 6.89
C GLY A 220 11.15 -19.05 7.71
N ILE A 221 12.13 -18.34 7.12
CA ILE A 221 13.34 -17.91 7.82
C ILE A 221 13.03 -16.78 8.82
N LEU A 222 12.29 -15.78 8.40
CA LEU A 222 12.01 -14.61 9.22
C LEU A 222 10.90 -14.87 10.25
N THR A 223 10.07 -15.86 10.04
CA THR A 223 8.83 -16.18 10.76
C THR A 223 7.84 -15.00 10.85
N VAL A 224 6.58 -15.26 11.11
CA VAL A 224 5.56 -14.21 11.27
C VAL A 224 5.83 -13.33 12.50
N LYS A 225 6.40 -13.91 13.55
CA LYS A 225 6.72 -13.19 14.82
C LYS A 225 8.16 -12.68 14.86
N GLY A 226 9.13 -13.44 14.43
CA GLY A 226 10.56 -13.10 14.56
C GLY A 226 11.08 -12.11 13.53
N GLY A 227 10.58 -12.18 12.29
CA GLY A 227 10.87 -11.17 11.29
C GLY A 227 10.27 -9.83 11.66
N THR A 228 9.34 -9.75 12.60
CA THR A 228 8.55 -8.60 12.90
C THR A 228 8.84 -7.98 14.29
N GLY A 229 9.54 -8.64 15.31
CA GLY A 229 9.71 -8.14 16.71
C GLY A 229 8.38 -7.62 17.25
N ALA A 230 8.36 -6.59 17.99
CA ALA A 230 7.15 -5.98 18.53
C ALA A 230 6.36 -5.09 17.55
N ILE A 231 6.75 -5.02 16.28
CA ILE A 231 6.16 -4.13 15.28
C ILE A 231 5.09 -4.89 14.51
N ARG A 232 4.01 -4.25 14.09
CA ARG A 232 2.91 -4.83 13.30
C ARG A 232 3.44 -5.55 12.06
N SER A 233 2.86 -6.67 11.68
CA SER A 233 3.33 -7.52 10.59
C SER A 233 3.34 -6.82 9.22
N GLU A 234 2.48 -5.85 9.02
CA GLU A 234 2.35 -5.06 7.80
C GLU A 234 3.57 -4.17 7.56
N GLU A 235 4.09 -3.56 8.60
CA GLU A 235 5.20 -2.60 8.54
C GLU A 235 6.51 -3.20 8.03
N ARG A 236 6.64 -4.52 8.03
CA ARG A 236 7.87 -5.21 7.66
C ARG A 236 7.96 -5.69 6.25
N ARG A 237 6.83 -5.70 5.59
CA ARG A 237 6.79 -6.09 4.18
C ARG A 237 7.36 -4.99 3.29
N VAL A 238 7.43 -3.77 3.78
CA VAL A 238 8.00 -2.60 3.10
C VAL A 238 9.44 -2.81 2.64
N GLY A 239 10.27 -3.50 3.41
CA GLY A 239 11.68 -3.67 3.08
C GLY A 239 12.02 -4.85 2.16
N LYS A 240 11.13 -5.83 2.03
CA LYS A 240 11.43 -7.08 1.34
C LYS A 240 11.33 -6.99 -0.18
N GLU A 241 10.42 -6.19 -0.68
CA GLU A 241 10.12 -6.16 -2.10
C GLU A 241 10.91 -5.12 -2.88
N CYS A 242 11.35 -4.05 -2.22
CA CYS A 242 12.17 -3.02 -2.85
C CYS A 242 13.61 -3.44 -3.17
N ARG A 243 14.08 -4.61 -2.74
CA ARG A 243 15.48 -5.03 -2.92
C ARG A 243 15.72 -6.21 -3.85
N SER A 244 14.71 -6.78 -4.44
CA SER A 244 14.91 -7.93 -5.33
C SER A 244 15.53 -7.59 -6.68
N ARG A 245 15.86 -6.32 -6.98
CA ARG A 245 16.31 -5.90 -8.34
C ARG A 245 17.33 -4.78 -8.42
N TRP A 246 18.02 -4.41 -7.32
CA TRP A 246 19.02 -3.32 -7.42
C TRP A 246 20.35 -3.73 -6.84
#